data_73b2a932c72521efb66fab8f9114880a
#
_entry.id   73b2a932c72521efb66fab8f9114880a
#
_cell.length_a   1.000
_cell.length_b   1.000
_cell.length_c   1.000
_cell.angle_alpha   90.00
_cell.angle_beta   90.00
_cell.angle_gamma   90.00
#
_symmetry.space_group_name_H-M   'P 1'
#
loop_
_entity.id
_entity.type
_entity.pdbx_description
1 polymer ?
#
loop_
_entity_poly.entity_id
_entity_poly.type
_entity_poly.pdbx_seq_one_letter_code
_entity_poly.pdbx_strand_id
1 'polypeptide(L)' 'MNEQSPLTAYLSNALEPLRPWLEDPTIVEIIVNQPGEVWIEVLGATAMQRHVVPSIDSFAIQHLAERVAAFTNQ' A
#
# COMPACT_ATOMS: atom_id res chain seq x y z
N MET A 1 -20.39 -3.13 -15.13
CA MET A 1 -19.90 -1.81 -15.16
C MET A 1 -19.26 -1.39 -13.89
N ASN A 2 -18.11 -0.95 -14.00
CA ASN A 2 -17.35 -0.64 -12.82
C ASN A 2 -17.09 0.82 -12.74
N GLU A 3 -17.90 1.46 -11.97
CA GLU A 3 -17.62 2.83 -11.71
C GLU A 3 -16.92 2.95 -10.42
N GLN A 4 -15.74 3.52 -10.46
CA GLN A 4 -14.99 3.75 -9.26
C GLN A 4 -15.37 5.10 -8.69
N SER A 5 -15.55 5.16 -7.38
CA SER A 5 -15.72 6.43 -6.71
C SER A 5 -14.43 7.23 -6.84
N PRO A 6 -14.49 8.56 -6.67
CA PRO A 6 -13.26 9.35 -6.67
C PRO A 6 -12.24 8.87 -5.64
N LEU A 7 -12.72 8.42 -4.48
CA LEU A 7 -11.81 7.92 -3.46
C LEU A 7 -11.11 6.65 -3.94
N THR A 8 -11.84 5.73 -4.56
CA THR A 8 -11.25 4.50 -5.05
C THR A 8 -10.19 4.79 -6.11
N ALA A 9 -10.48 5.72 -7.02
CA ALA A 9 -9.52 6.11 -8.04
C ALA A 9 -8.28 6.73 -7.41
N TYR A 10 -8.47 7.57 -6.40
CA TYR A 10 -7.35 8.18 -5.72
C TYR A 10 -6.45 7.13 -5.08
N LEU A 11 -7.06 6.17 -4.38
CA LEU A 11 -6.28 5.13 -3.70
C LEU A 11 -5.57 4.24 -4.70
N SER A 12 -6.21 3.93 -5.83
CA SER A 12 -5.56 3.13 -6.86
C SER A 12 -4.33 3.84 -7.38
N ASN A 13 -4.42 5.13 -7.61
CA ASN A 13 -3.27 5.91 -8.08
C ASN A 13 -2.19 5.98 -7.03
N ALA A 14 -2.56 6.17 -5.77
CA ALA A 14 -1.59 6.28 -4.70
C ALA A 14 -0.82 4.98 -4.50
N LEU A 15 -1.50 3.85 -4.72
CA LEU A 15 -0.91 2.54 -4.50
C LEU A 15 -0.23 1.97 -5.73
N GLU A 16 -0.34 2.63 -6.86
CA GLU A 16 0.23 2.12 -8.10
C GLU A 16 1.73 1.82 -7.97
N PRO A 17 2.53 2.65 -7.31
CA PRO A 17 3.96 2.34 -7.18
C PRO A 17 4.25 1.06 -6.41
N LEU A 18 3.28 0.56 -5.63
CA LEU A 18 3.46 -0.69 -4.91
C LEU A 18 3.16 -1.91 -5.76
N ARG A 19 2.56 -1.73 -6.93
CA ARG A 19 2.12 -2.86 -7.74
C ARG A 19 3.23 -3.87 -8.03
N PRO A 20 4.44 -3.46 -8.41
CA PRO A 20 5.49 -4.44 -8.68
C PRO A 20 5.78 -5.32 -7.46
N TRP A 21 5.73 -4.74 -6.25
CA TRP A 21 5.96 -5.51 -5.04
C TRP A 21 4.78 -6.42 -4.73
N LEU A 22 3.56 -5.92 -4.94
CA LEU A 22 2.37 -6.72 -4.67
C LEU A 22 2.28 -7.95 -5.57
N GLU A 23 2.85 -7.85 -6.77
CA GLU A 23 2.81 -8.94 -7.73
C GLU A 23 4.05 -9.82 -7.69
N ASP A 24 5.02 -9.49 -6.84
CA ASP A 24 6.27 -10.22 -6.77
C ASP A 24 6.17 -11.29 -5.68
N PRO A 25 6.24 -12.57 -6.06
CA PRO A 25 6.08 -13.64 -5.08
C PRO A 25 7.20 -13.72 -4.07
N THR A 26 8.31 -13.03 -4.27
CA THR A 26 9.41 -13.04 -3.30
C THR A 26 9.20 -11.98 -2.20
N ILE A 27 8.21 -11.13 -2.33
CA ILE A 27 7.93 -10.13 -1.30
C ILE A 27 7.04 -10.76 -0.24
N VAL A 28 7.54 -10.79 0.99
CA VAL A 28 6.86 -11.42 2.11
C VAL A 28 5.93 -10.45 2.80
N GLU A 29 6.37 -9.20 2.92
CA GLU A 29 5.58 -8.23 3.65
C GLU A 29 5.87 -6.82 3.16
N ILE A 30 4.84 -5.97 3.18
CA ILE A 30 4.96 -4.56 2.84
C ILE A 30 4.38 -3.79 4.02
N ILE A 31 5.18 -2.90 4.60
CA ILE A 31 4.78 -2.14 5.78
C ILE A 31 4.83 -0.65 5.46
N VAL A 32 3.74 0.05 5.75
CA VAL A 32 3.66 1.50 5.61
C VAL A 32 3.45 2.08 6.99
N ASN A 33 4.52 2.55 7.61
CA ASN A 33 4.45 3.11 8.96
C ASN A 33 4.15 4.59 8.97
N GLN A 34 4.55 5.29 7.94
CA GLN A 34 4.35 6.73 7.89
C GLN A 34 4.26 7.17 6.45
N PRO A 35 3.74 8.36 6.20
CA PRO A 35 3.57 8.84 4.84
C PRO A 35 4.87 8.85 4.07
N GLY A 36 4.81 8.41 2.83
CA GLY A 36 5.95 8.46 1.92
C GLY A 36 7.02 7.43 2.16
N GLU A 37 6.82 6.52 3.12
CA GLU A 37 7.86 5.54 3.44
C GLU A 37 7.26 4.14 3.46
N VAL A 38 7.91 3.23 2.74
CA VAL A 38 7.46 1.85 2.64
C VAL A 38 8.64 0.95 2.95
N TRP A 39 8.40 -0.04 3.79
CA TRP A 39 9.39 -1.06 4.12
C TRP A 39 8.99 -2.38 3.49
N ILE A 40 9.94 -3.03 2.83
CA ILE A 40 9.70 -4.26 2.09
C ILE A 40 10.53 -5.38 2.69
N GLU A 41 9.88 -6.50 2.97
CA GLU A 41 10.59 -7.70 3.40
C GLU A 41 10.64 -8.67 2.23
N VAL A 42 11.86 -9.07 1.84
CA VAL A 42 12.08 -9.98 0.72
C VAL A 42 12.41 -11.36 1.29
N LEU A 43 11.86 -12.39 0.69
CA LEU A 43 12.09 -13.76 1.12
C LEU A 43 13.59 -14.06 1.13
N GLY A 44 14.06 -14.53 2.27
CA GLY A 44 15.47 -14.90 2.40
C GLY A 44 16.40 -13.75 2.74
N ALA A 45 15.92 -12.52 2.73
CA ALA A 45 16.77 -11.39 3.08
C ALA A 45 16.88 -11.27 4.60
N THR A 46 18.00 -10.71 5.05
CA THR A 46 18.24 -10.55 6.48
C THR A 46 17.78 -9.21 7.02
N ALA A 47 17.42 -8.28 6.14
CA ALA A 47 16.98 -6.95 6.55
C ALA A 47 15.90 -6.46 5.60
N MET A 48 15.03 -5.60 6.12
CA MET A 48 14.01 -4.97 5.29
C MET A 48 14.62 -3.84 4.48
N GLN A 49 13.99 -3.55 3.35
CA GLN A 49 14.39 -2.46 2.47
C GLN A 49 13.45 -1.30 2.64
N ARG A 50 14.00 -0.11 2.74
CA ARG A 50 13.22 1.12 2.87
C ARG A 50 13.13 1.80 1.52
N HIS A 51 11.92 2.18 1.15
CA HIS A 51 11.68 2.89 -0.10
C HIS A 51 10.87 4.14 0.14
N VAL A 52 11.14 5.17 -0.66
CA VAL A 52 10.38 6.41 -0.58
C VAL A 52 9.31 6.39 -1.66
N VAL A 53 8.05 6.50 -1.25
CA VAL A 53 6.92 6.46 -2.16
C VAL A 53 6.00 7.63 -1.85
N PRO A 54 6.29 8.82 -2.42
CA PRO A 54 5.57 10.04 -2.03
C PRO A 54 4.07 10.00 -2.24
N SER A 55 3.58 9.15 -3.15
CA SER A 55 2.14 9.08 -3.39
C SER A 55 1.37 8.50 -2.23
N ILE A 56 2.05 7.83 -1.29
CA ILE A 56 1.37 7.26 -0.13
C ILE A 56 1.43 8.29 0.99
N ASP A 57 0.49 9.22 0.96
CA ASP A 57 0.44 10.30 1.93
C ASP A 57 -0.53 9.96 3.06
N SER A 58 -0.69 10.90 3.99
CA SER A 58 -1.54 10.67 5.14
C SER A 58 -2.98 10.37 4.74
N PHE A 59 -3.47 11.04 3.71
CA PHE A 59 -4.83 10.83 3.26
C PHE A 59 -5.01 9.40 2.76
N ALA A 60 -4.06 8.92 1.96
CA ALA A 60 -4.16 7.56 1.42
C ALA A 60 -4.09 6.53 2.54
N ILE A 61 -3.21 6.74 3.52
CA ILE A 61 -3.08 5.80 4.62
C ILE A 61 -4.36 5.73 5.44
N GLN A 62 -4.91 6.88 5.76
CA GLN A 62 -6.12 6.94 6.57
C GLN A 62 -7.28 6.24 5.87
N HIS A 63 -7.50 6.54 4.59
CA HIS A 63 -8.66 6.00 3.89
C HIS A 63 -8.48 4.54 3.53
N LEU A 64 -7.24 4.10 3.34
CA LEU A 64 -6.98 2.69 3.13
C LEU A 64 -7.32 1.90 4.39
N ALA A 65 -6.94 2.41 5.55
CA ALA A 65 -7.26 1.76 6.81
C ALA A 65 -8.76 1.67 7.03
N GLU A 66 -9.49 2.74 6.70
CA GLU A 66 -10.94 2.72 6.84
C GLU A 66 -11.58 1.70 5.93
N ARG A 67 -11.08 1.57 4.69
CA ARG A 67 -11.61 0.60 3.77
C ARG A 67 -11.36 -0.83 4.25
N VAL A 68 -10.19 -1.08 4.79
CA VAL A 68 -9.88 -2.40 5.31
C VAL A 68 -10.80 -2.75 6.47
N ALA A 69 -10.99 -1.80 7.39
CA ALA A 69 -11.88 -2.02 8.52
C ALA A 69 -13.30 -2.32 8.05
N ALA A 70 -13.81 -1.58 7.08
CA ALA A 70 -15.14 -1.80 6.55
C ALA A 70 -15.26 -3.15 5.88
N PHE A 71 -14.25 -3.53 5.11
CA PHE A 71 -14.27 -4.79 4.39
C PHE A 71 -14.26 -5.98 5.33
N THR A 72 -13.53 -5.90 6.42
CA THR A 72 -13.42 -7.00 7.37
C THR A 72 -14.53 -6.99 8.40
N ASN A 73 -15.37 -5.98 8.37
CA ASN A 73 -16.48 -5.86 9.31
C ASN A 73 -16.01 -5.73 10.75
N GLN A 74 -14.94 -5.01 10.90
CA GLN A 74 -14.36 -4.82 12.23
C GLN A 74 -14.73 -3.46 12.80
#